data_4de8bd28c72f53ea58373b09e710bd8a
#
_entry.id   4de8bd28c72f53ea58373b09e710bd8a
#
_cell.length_a   1.000
_cell.length_b   1.000
_cell.length_c   1.000
_cell.angle_alpha   90.00
_cell.angle_beta   90.00
_cell.angle_gamma   90.00
#
_symmetry.space_group_name_H-M   'P 1'
#
loop_
_entity.id
_entity.type
_entity.pdbx_description
1 polymer ?
#
loop_
_entity_poly.entity_id
_entity_poly.type
_entity_poly.pdbx_seq_one_letter_code
_entity_poly.pdbx_strand_id
1 'polypeptide(L)'
;MNQLITDLLAAFFQTKHDTIRQGRRLTRMEICEILASQPAPRFYITPYAALRKIILPMEKNGDIPAHGRRRRAMHLEFYQHYIRLRESLSRDKAIAAAIEQPASSFFLSKHRINYLLYAAYHRRNNKR
;
A
#
# COMPACT_ATOMS: atom_id res chain seq x y z
N MET A 1 12.92 -9.73 -0.52
CA MET A 1 11.45 -9.57 -0.62
C MET A 1 11.11 -8.11 -0.35
N ASN A 2 10.27 -7.49 -1.17
CA ASN A 2 9.96 -6.10 -0.92
C ASN A 2 8.95 -5.94 0.23
N GLN A 3 8.86 -4.75 0.76
CA GLN A 3 8.03 -4.48 1.94
C GLN A 3 6.54 -4.71 1.69
N LEU A 4 6.05 -4.42 0.48
CA LEU A 4 4.65 -4.66 0.13
C LEU A 4 4.30 -6.13 0.27
N ILE A 5 5.12 -7.02 -0.29
CA ILE A 5 4.89 -8.47 -0.23
C ILE A 5 4.94 -8.95 1.22
N THR A 6 5.90 -8.48 1.99
CA THR A 6 6.03 -8.84 3.41
C THR A 6 4.78 -8.45 4.18
N ASP A 7 4.30 -7.23 3.98
CA ASP A 7 3.12 -6.71 4.69
C ASP A 7 1.83 -7.41 4.23
N LEU A 8 1.71 -7.71 2.92
CA LEU A 8 0.57 -8.46 2.39
C LEU A 8 0.52 -9.88 2.96
N LEU A 9 1.66 -10.57 3.04
CA LEU A 9 1.72 -11.91 3.62
C LEU A 9 1.33 -11.88 5.09
N ALA A 10 1.84 -10.92 5.86
CA ALA A 10 1.49 -10.78 7.27
C ALA A 10 -0.01 -10.54 7.44
N ALA A 11 -0.58 -9.63 6.63
CA ALA A 11 -2.01 -9.32 6.67
C ALA A 11 -2.86 -10.54 6.26
N PHE A 12 -2.41 -11.30 5.27
CA PHE A 12 -3.12 -12.49 4.81
C PHE A 12 -3.20 -13.54 5.92
N PHE A 13 -2.07 -13.87 6.53
CA PHE A 13 -2.04 -14.88 7.60
C PHE A 13 -2.81 -14.41 8.83
N GLN A 14 -2.74 -13.14 9.18
CA GLN A 14 -3.50 -12.59 10.30
C GLN A 14 -5.00 -12.69 10.04
N THR A 15 -5.45 -12.31 8.85
CA THR A 15 -6.87 -12.39 8.47
C THR A 15 -7.35 -13.84 8.47
N LYS A 16 -6.54 -14.74 7.91
CA LYS A 16 -6.85 -16.18 7.89
C LYS A 16 -7.00 -16.73 9.31
N HIS A 17 -6.05 -16.37 10.19
CA HIS A 17 -6.09 -16.79 11.59
C HIS A 17 -7.34 -16.26 12.30
N ASP A 18 -7.67 -15.00 12.11
CA ASP A 18 -8.82 -14.37 12.75
C ASP A 18 -10.14 -15.00 12.28
N THR A 19 -10.27 -15.27 10.98
CA THR A 19 -11.49 -15.88 10.43
C THR A 19 -11.67 -17.33 10.92
N ILE A 20 -10.59 -18.09 11.05
CA ILE A 20 -10.63 -19.44 11.59
C ILE A 20 -11.10 -19.41 13.06
N ARG A 21 -10.58 -18.48 13.85
CA ARG A 21 -11.00 -18.31 15.26
C ARG A 21 -12.48 -17.97 15.37
N GLN A 22 -13.06 -17.29 14.38
CA GLN A 22 -14.48 -16.95 14.31
C GLN A 22 -15.33 -18.09 13.77
N GLY A 23 -14.74 -19.26 13.49
CA GLY A 23 -15.44 -20.40 12.91
C GLY A 23 -15.76 -20.24 11.43
N ARG A 24 -15.10 -19.31 10.75
CA ARG A 24 -15.33 -19.05 9.32
C ARG A 24 -14.21 -19.68 8.48
N ARG A 25 -14.61 -20.32 7.40
CA ARG A 25 -13.66 -20.84 6.40
C ARG A 25 -13.83 -20.03 5.13
N LEU A 26 -12.85 -19.19 4.84
CA LEU A 26 -12.86 -18.33 3.66
C LEU A 26 -11.93 -18.89 2.60
N THR A 27 -12.31 -18.70 1.34
CA THR A 27 -11.42 -18.98 0.23
C THR A 27 -10.30 -17.94 0.20
N ARG A 28 -9.23 -18.26 -0.55
CA ARG A 28 -8.13 -17.33 -0.73
C ARG A 28 -8.59 -16.00 -1.33
N MET A 29 -9.48 -16.05 -2.32
CA MET A 29 -10.02 -14.82 -2.94
C MET A 29 -10.88 -14.01 -1.98
N GLU A 30 -11.65 -14.67 -1.12
CA GLU A 30 -12.42 -13.97 -0.10
C GLU A 30 -11.51 -13.23 0.88
N ILE A 31 -10.39 -13.85 1.27
CA ILE A 31 -9.41 -13.17 2.13
C ILE A 31 -8.78 -11.99 1.40
N CYS A 32 -8.44 -12.15 0.12
CA CYS A 32 -7.89 -11.06 -0.68
C CYS A 32 -8.87 -9.89 -0.81
N GLU A 33 -10.15 -10.18 -0.90
CA GLU A 33 -11.19 -9.14 -0.93
C GLU A 33 -11.22 -8.35 0.38
N ILE A 34 -11.10 -9.05 1.52
CA ILE A 34 -11.00 -8.40 2.83
C ILE A 34 -9.77 -7.50 2.88
N LEU A 35 -8.61 -8.02 2.42
CA LEU A 35 -7.36 -7.26 2.42
C LEU A 35 -7.46 -6.00 1.56
N ALA A 36 -8.19 -6.06 0.45
CA ALA A 36 -8.36 -4.91 -0.43
C ALA A 36 -9.07 -3.74 0.25
N SER A 37 -9.80 -4.01 1.33
CA SER A 37 -10.55 -2.99 2.09
C SER A 37 -9.89 -2.62 3.42
N GLN A 38 -8.79 -3.28 3.79
CA GLN A 38 -8.12 -3.02 5.07
C GLN A 38 -7.10 -1.90 4.96
N PRO A 39 -6.86 -1.18 6.07
CA PRO A 39 -5.75 -0.23 6.12
C PRO A 39 -4.42 -0.92 5.92
N ALA A 40 -3.48 -0.21 5.31
CA ALA A 40 -2.10 -0.65 5.15
C ALA A 40 -1.21 0.06 6.17
N PRO A 41 -0.10 -0.58 6.59
CA PRO A 41 0.78 0.03 7.59
C PRO A 41 1.60 1.21 7.07
N ARG A 42 1.71 1.36 5.75
CA ARG A 42 2.52 2.41 5.12
C ARG A 42 2.09 2.63 3.67
N PHE A 43 2.69 3.64 3.04
CA PHE A 43 2.56 3.87 1.60
C PHE A 43 3.71 3.16 0.88
N TYR A 44 3.39 2.44 -0.21
CA TYR A 44 4.39 1.65 -0.96
C TYR A 44 4.86 2.46 -2.17
N ILE A 45 5.66 3.48 -1.88
CA ILE A 45 6.22 4.38 -2.88
C ILE A 45 7.63 4.77 -2.42
N THR A 46 8.55 4.92 -3.37
CA THR A 46 9.90 5.38 -3.05
C THR A 46 9.91 6.90 -2.85
N PRO A 47 10.88 7.43 -2.08
CA PRO A 47 10.99 8.89 -1.94
C PRO A 47 11.12 9.61 -3.27
N TYR A 48 11.90 9.06 -4.20
CA TYR A 48 12.08 9.65 -5.54
C TYR A 48 10.75 9.69 -6.30
N ALA A 49 10.01 8.59 -6.31
CA ALA A 49 8.72 8.53 -7.00
C ALA A 49 7.70 9.47 -6.35
N ALA A 50 7.69 9.57 -5.02
CA ALA A 50 6.80 10.50 -4.31
C ALA A 50 7.10 11.95 -4.72
N LEU A 51 8.36 12.33 -4.77
CA LEU A 51 8.75 13.67 -5.19
C LEU A 51 8.33 13.94 -6.64
N ARG A 52 8.70 13.06 -7.56
CA ARG A 52 8.52 13.29 -9.01
C ARG A 52 7.08 13.13 -9.47
N LYS A 53 6.33 12.20 -8.88
CA LYS A 53 4.98 11.87 -9.37
C LYS A 53 3.86 12.52 -8.57
N ILE A 54 4.13 12.95 -7.35
CA ILE A 54 3.11 13.53 -6.48
C ILE A 54 3.40 14.97 -6.14
N ILE A 55 4.54 15.23 -5.51
CA ILE A 55 4.80 16.53 -4.90
C ILE A 55 5.06 17.61 -5.95
N LEU A 56 6.01 17.39 -6.85
CA LEU A 56 6.32 18.38 -7.88
C LEU A 56 5.14 18.68 -8.81
N PRO A 57 4.38 17.67 -9.30
CA PRO A 57 3.20 17.97 -10.10
C PRO A 57 2.14 18.76 -9.34
N MET A 58 1.91 18.47 -8.07
CA MET A 58 0.94 19.23 -7.26
C MET A 58 1.39 20.67 -7.06
N GLU A 59 2.67 20.88 -6.78
CA GLU A 59 3.20 22.22 -6.59
C GLU A 59 3.16 23.04 -7.89
N LYS A 60 3.42 22.38 -9.02
CA LYS A 60 3.50 23.06 -10.32
C LYS A 60 2.14 23.28 -10.97
N ASN A 61 1.27 22.25 -10.97
CA ASN A 61 0.04 22.24 -11.75
C ASN A 61 -1.22 22.16 -10.89
N GLY A 62 -1.09 21.96 -9.59
CA GLY A 62 -2.25 21.79 -8.70
C GLY A 62 -2.98 20.47 -8.90
N ASP A 63 -2.39 19.52 -9.63
CA ASP A 63 -3.02 18.23 -9.91
C ASP A 63 -1.98 17.13 -10.03
N ILE A 64 -2.43 15.90 -9.84
CA ILE A 64 -1.61 14.70 -9.90
C ILE A 64 -1.88 14.00 -11.24
N PRO A 65 -0.84 13.71 -12.06
CA PRO A 65 -1.03 13.09 -13.36
C PRO A 65 -1.20 11.56 -13.32
N ALA A 66 -1.47 10.99 -12.14
CA ALA A 66 -1.61 9.54 -12.00
C ALA A 66 -2.82 9.02 -12.77
N HIS A 67 -2.62 7.91 -13.48
CA HIS A 67 -3.67 7.19 -14.17
C HIS A 67 -4.21 6.08 -13.26
N GLY A 68 -5.52 5.82 -13.35
CA GLY A 68 -6.16 4.80 -12.55
C GLY A 68 -6.64 5.31 -11.19
N ARG A 69 -7.85 4.87 -10.81
CA ARG A 69 -8.54 5.37 -9.63
C ARG A 69 -7.77 5.08 -8.33
N ARG A 70 -7.24 3.86 -8.20
CA ARG A 70 -6.56 3.46 -6.95
C ARG A 70 -5.24 4.20 -6.78
N ARG A 71 -4.45 4.32 -7.85
CA ARG A 71 -3.17 5.04 -7.80
C ARG A 71 -3.38 6.51 -7.49
N ARG A 72 -4.37 7.13 -8.14
CA ARG A 72 -4.70 8.52 -7.88
C ARG A 72 -5.13 8.74 -6.43
N ALA A 73 -5.99 7.85 -5.90
CA ALA A 73 -6.42 7.92 -4.52
C ALA A 73 -5.25 7.82 -3.54
N MET A 74 -4.32 6.92 -3.80
CA MET A 74 -3.12 6.77 -2.98
C MET A 74 -2.26 8.03 -3.00
N HIS A 75 -2.05 8.59 -4.20
CA HIS A 75 -1.25 9.82 -4.35
C HIS A 75 -1.89 11.00 -3.62
N LEU A 76 -3.21 11.16 -3.70
CA LEU A 76 -3.91 12.23 -3.01
C LEU A 76 -3.83 12.08 -1.49
N GLU A 77 -4.01 10.86 -0.99
CA GLU A 77 -3.91 10.59 0.44
C GLU A 77 -2.49 10.82 0.95
N PHE A 78 -1.48 10.36 0.20
CA PHE A 78 -0.08 10.61 0.53
C PHE A 78 0.19 12.11 0.63
N TYR A 79 -0.29 12.89 -0.33
CA TYR A 79 -0.06 14.32 -0.37
C TYR A 79 -0.67 15.04 0.85
N GLN A 80 -1.82 14.56 1.35
CA GLN A 80 -2.42 15.11 2.56
C GLN A 80 -1.52 14.92 3.79
N HIS A 81 -0.91 13.75 3.93
CA HIS A 81 0.06 13.51 4.99
C HIS A 81 1.31 14.39 4.82
N TYR A 82 1.80 14.49 3.59
CA TYR A 82 2.98 15.29 3.27
C TYR A 82 2.78 16.76 3.66
N ILE A 83 1.65 17.35 3.29
CA ILE A 83 1.35 18.76 3.60
C ILE A 83 1.41 19.00 5.10
N ARG A 84 0.78 18.15 5.89
CA ARG A 84 0.78 18.26 7.34
C ARG A 84 2.18 18.18 7.92
N LEU A 85 2.95 17.21 7.48
CA LEU A 85 4.31 17.01 7.96
C LEU A 85 5.25 18.13 7.52
N ARG A 86 4.98 18.72 6.36
CA ARG A 86 5.80 19.80 5.79
C ARG A 86 5.73 21.08 6.64
N GLU A 87 4.74 21.22 7.47
CA GLU A 87 4.61 22.38 8.37
C GLU A 87 5.77 22.47 9.36
N SER A 88 6.32 21.31 9.77
CA SER A 88 7.38 21.25 10.78
C SER A 88 8.66 20.57 10.31
N LEU A 89 8.65 19.93 9.12
CA LEU A 89 9.79 19.18 8.60
C LEU A 89 10.23 19.71 7.26
N SER A 90 11.51 19.50 6.95
CA SER A 90 12.02 19.77 5.59
C SER A 90 11.35 18.83 4.58
N ARG A 91 11.47 19.17 3.29
CA ARG A 91 10.87 18.36 2.21
C ARG A 91 11.26 16.89 2.31
N ASP A 92 12.56 16.59 2.43
CA ASP A 92 13.03 15.21 2.45
C ASP A 92 12.55 14.44 3.69
N LYS A 93 12.57 15.11 4.84
CA LYS A 93 12.09 14.50 6.08
C LYS A 93 10.57 14.29 6.05
N ALA A 94 9.84 15.23 5.48
CA ALA A 94 8.38 15.12 5.35
C ALA A 94 8.00 13.95 4.42
N ILE A 95 8.73 13.77 3.32
CA ILE A 95 8.51 12.65 2.41
C ILE A 95 8.75 11.33 3.13
N ALA A 96 9.89 11.20 3.81
CA ALA A 96 10.24 9.97 4.52
C ALA A 96 9.20 9.65 5.61
N ALA A 97 8.77 10.64 6.35
CA ALA A 97 7.77 10.46 7.40
C ALA A 97 6.40 10.13 6.83
N ALA A 98 6.01 10.73 5.70
CA ALA A 98 4.73 10.47 5.06
C ALA A 98 4.62 9.02 4.57
N ILE A 99 5.71 8.46 4.04
CA ILE A 99 5.74 7.07 3.56
C ILE A 99 5.40 6.11 4.70
N GLU A 100 5.85 6.39 5.91
CA GLU A 100 5.64 5.52 7.07
C GLU A 100 4.31 5.76 7.79
N GLN A 101 3.46 6.66 7.31
CA GLN A 101 2.13 6.86 7.88
C GLN A 101 1.19 5.72 7.46
N PRO A 102 0.25 5.33 8.33
CA PRO A 102 -0.76 4.35 7.93
C PRO A 102 -1.57 4.87 6.74
N ALA A 103 -1.79 4.01 5.76
CA ALA A 103 -2.62 4.30 4.60
C ALA A 103 -4.01 3.71 4.79
N SER A 104 -5.02 4.29 4.16
CA SER A 104 -6.40 3.82 4.30
C SER A 104 -6.63 2.45 3.67
N SER A 105 -5.77 2.06 2.71
CA SER A 105 -5.81 0.73 2.09
C SER A 105 -4.46 0.43 1.45
N PHE A 106 -4.32 -0.79 0.91
CA PHE A 106 -3.16 -1.13 0.08
C PHE A 106 -3.27 -0.52 -1.32
N PHE A 107 -4.43 0.02 -1.70
CA PHE A 107 -4.72 0.59 -3.02
C PHE A 107 -4.49 -0.43 -4.14
N LEU A 108 -4.82 -1.70 -3.87
CA LEU A 108 -4.72 -2.80 -4.81
C LEU A 108 -6.06 -3.51 -4.91
N SER A 109 -6.36 -4.06 -6.10
CA SER A 109 -7.54 -4.92 -6.26
C SER A 109 -7.30 -6.27 -5.60
N LYS A 110 -8.38 -7.00 -5.30
CA LYS A 110 -8.28 -8.36 -4.77
C LYS A 110 -7.51 -9.28 -5.73
N HIS A 111 -7.67 -9.08 -7.03
CA HIS A 111 -6.97 -9.90 -8.03
C HIS A 111 -5.47 -9.61 -8.05
N ARG A 112 -5.09 -8.34 -7.90
CA ARG A 112 -3.67 -7.97 -7.82
C ARG A 112 -3.03 -8.52 -6.54
N ILE A 113 -3.74 -8.42 -5.41
CA ILE A 113 -3.27 -8.99 -4.14
C ILE A 113 -3.06 -10.49 -4.29
N ASN A 114 -4.05 -11.19 -4.86
CA ASN A 114 -3.95 -12.64 -5.09
C ASN A 114 -2.75 -12.99 -5.97
N TYR A 115 -2.54 -12.23 -7.05
CA TYR A 115 -1.40 -12.45 -7.94
C TYR A 115 -0.07 -12.28 -7.19
N LEU A 116 0.06 -11.22 -6.42
CA LEU A 116 1.30 -10.94 -5.68
C LEU A 116 1.60 -12.03 -4.64
N LEU A 117 0.59 -12.48 -3.92
CA LEU A 117 0.74 -13.54 -2.93
C LEU A 117 1.10 -14.88 -3.60
N TYR A 118 0.44 -15.19 -4.71
CA TYR A 118 0.72 -16.41 -5.48
C TYR A 118 2.16 -16.41 -6.01
N ALA A 119 2.58 -15.30 -6.61
CA ALA A 119 3.94 -15.16 -7.13
C ALA A 119 4.99 -15.29 -6.02
N ALA A 120 4.74 -14.71 -4.87
CA ALA A 120 5.63 -14.79 -3.72
C ALA A 120 5.73 -16.23 -3.19
N TYR A 121 4.60 -16.93 -3.12
CA TYR A 121 4.54 -18.32 -2.67
C TYR A 121 5.33 -19.23 -3.62
N HIS A 122 5.14 -19.09 -4.93
CA HIS A 122 5.88 -19.90 -5.90
C HIS A 122 7.38 -19.62 -5.89
N ARG A 123 7.76 -18.36 -5.79
CA ARG A 123 9.17 -17.99 -5.70
C ARG A 123 9.83 -18.61 -4.48
N ARG A 124 9.12 -18.63 -3.34
CA ARG A 124 9.62 -19.19 -2.09
C ARG A 124 9.80 -20.70 -2.19
N ASN A 125 8.87 -21.41 -2.87
CA ASN A 125 8.93 -22.86 -3.01
C ASN A 125 9.93 -23.32 -4.07
N ASN A 126 10.27 -22.49 -5.04
CA ASN A 126 11.20 -22.81 -6.12
C ASN A 126 12.66 -22.45 -5.79
N LYS A 127 12.91 -21.88 -4.64
CA LYS A 127 14.27 -21.61 -4.16
C LYS A 127 14.86 -22.86 -3.56
N ARG A 128 15.49 -23.66 -4.38
CA ARG A 128 16.29 -24.78 -3.91
C ARG A 128 17.68 -24.73 -4.52
#